data_5884a986d3635fbb8f05cd79676211f6
#
_entry.id   5884a986d3635fbb8f05cd79676211f6
#
_cell.length_a   1.000
_cell.length_b   1.000
_cell.length_c   1.000
_cell.angle_alpha   90.00
_cell.angle_beta   90.00
_cell.angle_gamma   90.00
#
_symmetry.space_group_name_H-M   'P 1'
#
loop_
_entity.id
_entity.type
_entity.pdbx_description
1 polymer ?
#
loop_
_entity_poly.entity_id
_entity_poly.type
_entity_poly.pdbx_seq_one_letter_code
_entity_poly.pdbx_strand_id
1 'polypeptide(L)'
;MGTYEALHAIGMNHPRIALYTAIVALAIPFWVYFGEPRQWGLLVLLVYLLAVFLEAFASHLRVKMDRVGAGFFFAFVISYCLSSVVRVGALELRTSYIFLPILIPFVVDAGAMLVGMFLGKHPLTPHLSPKKTVEGSVGGLVVGVVIAILYGVVFHFITKVEVNYYFLAVYGILGGVITQVGDLAFSYVKRNRKIKDFGHVFPGHGGVLDRFDSVIFCAPLMELLILWLPAFSKGAGA
;
A
#
# COMPACT_ATOMS: atom_id res chain seq x y z
N MET A 1 13.06 1.85 1.82
CA MET A 1 13.20 0.44 2.25
C MET A 1 12.39 -0.50 1.36
N GLY A 2 11.06 -0.48 1.32
CA GLY A 2 10.26 -1.42 0.54
C GLY A 2 10.62 -1.50 -0.96
N THR A 3 10.89 -0.36 -1.61
CA THR A 3 11.38 -0.34 -2.99
C THR A 3 12.72 -1.06 -3.16
N TYR A 4 13.64 -0.90 -2.20
CA TYR A 4 14.93 -1.59 -2.22
C TYR A 4 14.75 -3.11 -2.07
N GLU A 5 13.88 -3.55 -1.16
CA GLU A 5 13.54 -4.97 -1.00
C GLU A 5 12.92 -5.55 -2.28
N ALA A 6 11.99 -4.81 -2.92
CA ALA A 6 11.42 -5.21 -4.20
C ALA A 6 12.49 -5.35 -5.30
N LEU A 7 13.43 -4.39 -5.39
CA LEU A 7 14.54 -4.44 -6.35
C LEU A 7 15.44 -5.67 -6.12
N HIS A 8 15.76 -5.95 -4.87
CA HIS A 8 16.55 -7.12 -4.52
C HIS A 8 15.83 -8.43 -4.89
N ALA A 9 14.52 -8.51 -4.60
CA ALA A 9 13.68 -9.65 -4.93
C ALA A 9 13.60 -9.95 -6.43
N ILE A 10 13.60 -8.91 -7.28
CA ILE A 10 13.63 -9.09 -8.74
C ILE A 10 15.02 -9.40 -9.31
N GLY A 11 16.03 -9.46 -8.44
CA GLY A 11 17.43 -9.74 -8.82
C GLY A 11 18.11 -8.57 -9.51
N MET A 12 17.79 -7.34 -9.13
CA MET A 12 18.50 -6.14 -9.58
C MET A 12 19.86 -6.06 -8.88
N ASN A 13 20.87 -6.64 -9.50
CA ASN A 13 22.23 -6.70 -8.94
C ASN A 13 23.08 -5.48 -9.35
N HIS A 14 22.48 -4.44 -9.93
CA HIS A 14 23.21 -3.25 -10.36
C HIS A 14 23.05 -2.13 -9.32
N PRO A 15 24.07 -1.85 -8.48
CA PRO A 15 23.95 -0.98 -7.32
C PRO A 15 23.58 0.46 -7.69
N ARG A 16 24.07 0.98 -8.82
CA ARG A 16 23.78 2.34 -9.28
C ARG A 16 22.32 2.50 -9.67
N ILE A 17 21.75 1.55 -10.44
CA ILE A 17 20.33 1.58 -10.82
C ILE A 17 19.45 1.46 -9.58
N ALA A 18 19.81 0.59 -8.64
CA ALA A 18 19.11 0.48 -7.37
C ALA A 18 19.14 1.78 -6.57
N LEU A 19 20.29 2.48 -6.56
CA LEU A 19 20.42 3.79 -5.92
C LEU A 19 19.55 4.85 -6.59
N TYR A 20 19.58 4.99 -7.92
CA TYR A 20 18.75 5.95 -8.64
C TYR A 20 17.25 5.71 -8.39
N THR A 21 16.86 4.45 -8.41
CA THR A 21 15.48 4.03 -8.14
C THR A 21 15.06 4.35 -6.70
N ALA A 22 15.96 4.15 -5.73
CA ALA A 22 15.71 4.49 -4.33
C ALA A 22 15.57 6.01 -4.12
N ILE A 23 16.41 6.81 -4.79
CA ILE A 23 16.35 8.28 -4.73
C ILE A 23 15.01 8.78 -5.26
N VAL A 24 14.57 8.27 -6.41
CA VAL A 24 13.27 8.67 -6.99
C VAL A 24 12.11 8.22 -6.11
N ALA A 25 12.17 7.01 -5.57
CA ALA A 25 11.16 6.50 -4.64
C ALA A 25 11.03 7.37 -3.38
N LEU A 26 12.12 7.95 -2.89
CA LEU A 26 12.11 8.93 -1.79
C LEU A 26 11.59 10.30 -2.24
N ALA A 27 11.92 10.74 -3.44
CA ALA A 27 11.51 12.05 -3.95
C ALA A 27 10.00 12.17 -4.18
N ILE A 28 9.32 11.08 -4.58
CA ILE A 28 7.88 11.09 -4.91
C ILE A 28 7.01 11.57 -3.72
N PRO A 29 7.13 11.05 -2.48
CA PRO A 29 6.33 11.54 -1.36
C PRO A 29 6.57 13.01 -1.01
N PHE A 30 7.81 13.47 -1.12
CA PHE A 30 8.15 14.89 -0.90
C PHE A 30 7.51 15.78 -1.97
N TRP A 31 7.63 15.41 -3.24
CA TRP A 31 6.98 16.14 -4.33
C TRP A 31 5.46 16.19 -4.15
N VAL A 32 4.84 15.07 -3.77
CA VAL A 32 3.40 15.01 -3.49
C VAL A 32 3.01 15.90 -2.32
N TYR A 33 3.82 15.95 -1.24
CA TYR A 33 3.53 16.74 -0.05
C TYR A 33 3.60 18.25 -0.30
N PHE A 34 4.62 18.71 -1.01
CA PHE A 34 4.82 20.14 -1.26
C PHE A 34 3.90 20.70 -2.36
N GLY A 35 3.15 19.84 -3.07
CA GLY A 35 2.24 20.25 -4.13
C GLY A 35 2.94 20.98 -5.27
N GLU A 36 4.21 20.66 -5.50
CA GLU A 36 5.10 21.33 -6.45
C GLU A 36 4.56 21.30 -7.88
N PRO A 37 4.91 22.28 -8.72
CA PRO A 37 4.45 22.33 -10.10
C PRO A 37 4.76 21.02 -10.84
N ARG A 38 3.83 20.60 -11.70
CA ARG A 38 3.93 19.40 -12.55
C ARG A 38 5.28 19.24 -13.27
N GLN A 39 5.90 20.36 -13.63
CA GLN A 39 7.19 20.41 -14.32
C GLN A 39 8.33 19.76 -13.53
N TRP A 40 8.35 19.89 -12.20
CA TRP A 40 9.37 19.24 -11.36
C TRP A 40 9.21 17.72 -11.35
N GLY A 41 8.00 17.20 -11.31
CA GLY A 41 7.75 15.76 -11.43
C GLY A 41 8.21 15.21 -12.79
N LEU A 42 7.96 15.94 -13.87
CA LEU A 42 8.46 15.59 -15.20
C LEU A 42 9.98 15.62 -15.26
N LEU A 43 10.61 16.62 -14.65
CA LEU A 43 12.08 16.72 -14.61
C LEU A 43 12.69 15.53 -13.85
N VAL A 44 12.16 15.19 -12.68
CA VAL A 44 12.61 14.03 -11.88
C VAL A 44 12.46 12.74 -12.68
N LEU A 45 11.33 12.56 -13.35
CA LEU A 45 11.09 11.39 -14.20
C LEU A 45 12.10 11.34 -15.36
N LEU A 46 12.32 12.44 -16.06
CA LEU A 46 13.26 12.53 -17.19
C LEU A 46 14.69 12.23 -16.74
N VAL A 47 15.15 12.85 -15.66
CA VAL A 47 16.50 12.63 -15.10
C VAL A 47 16.68 11.17 -14.70
N TYR A 48 15.65 10.57 -14.06
CA TYR A 48 15.70 9.16 -13.69
C TYR A 48 15.79 8.25 -14.92
N LEU A 49 14.94 8.46 -15.94
CA LEU A 49 14.99 7.67 -17.17
C LEU A 49 16.36 7.78 -17.85
N LEU A 50 16.88 9.00 -17.99
CA LEU A 50 18.21 9.22 -18.58
C LEU A 50 19.29 8.50 -17.77
N ALA A 51 19.31 8.63 -16.44
CA ALA A 51 20.30 7.97 -15.59
C ALA A 51 20.25 6.45 -15.73
N VAL A 52 19.04 5.84 -15.72
CA VAL A 52 18.87 4.40 -15.86
C VAL A 52 19.31 3.89 -17.23
N PHE A 53 18.93 4.60 -18.32
CA PHE A 53 19.32 4.18 -19.67
C PHE A 53 20.81 4.39 -19.95
N LEU A 54 21.40 5.49 -19.50
CA LEU A 54 22.85 5.71 -19.61
C LEU A 54 23.64 4.60 -18.88
N GLU A 55 23.19 4.22 -17.69
CA GLU A 55 23.82 3.13 -16.96
C GLU A 55 23.60 1.78 -17.65
N ALA A 56 22.42 1.53 -18.20
CA ALA A 56 22.14 0.32 -18.98
C ALA A 56 23.05 0.23 -20.21
N PHE A 57 23.25 1.32 -20.93
CA PHE A 57 24.18 1.40 -22.07
C PHE A 57 25.64 1.18 -21.62
N ALA A 58 26.08 1.86 -20.56
CA ALA A 58 27.42 1.72 -20.01
C ALA A 58 27.71 0.30 -19.50
N SER A 59 26.67 -0.44 -19.09
CA SER A 59 26.80 -1.82 -18.62
C SER A 59 26.99 -2.85 -19.72
N HIS A 60 27.08 -2.44 -20.99
CA HIS A 60 27.17 -3.35 -22.16
C HIS A 60 26.10 -4.45 -22.17
N LEU A 61 24.83 -4.06 -21.96
CA LEU A 61 23.65 -4.93 -21.93
C LEU A 61 23.63 -6.02 -20.83
N ARG A 62 24.46 -5.87 -19.80
CA ARG A 62 24.41 -6.76 -18.62
C ARG A 62 23.12 -6.58 -17.80
N VAL A 63 22.52 -5.41 -17.87
CA VAL A 63 21.25 -5.11 -17.22
C VAL A 63 20.11 -5.52 -18.14
N LYS A 64 19.31 -6.48 -17.71
CA LYS A 64 18.14 -6.94 -18.49
C LYS A 64 16.99 -5.94 -18.38
N MET A 65 16.33 -5.65 -19.50
CA MET A 65 15.24 -4.68 -19.57
C MET A 65 14.02 -5.07 -18.72
N ASP A 66 13.75 -6.35 -18.55
CA ASP A 66 12.71 -6.86 -17.66
C ASP A 66 12.91 -6.41 -16.20
N ARG A 67 14.17 -6.39 -15.73
CA ARG A 67 14.52 -5.91 -14.38
C ARG A 67 14.40 -4.40 -14.26
N VAL A 68 14.81 -3.66 -15.28
CA VAL A 68 14.65 -2.20 -15.33
C VAL A 68 13.17 -1.82 -15.26
N GLY A 69 12.35 -2.46 -16.10
CA GLY A 69 10.90 -2.24 -16.12
C GLY A 69 10.23 -2.59 -14.79
N ALA A 70 10.60 -3.72 -14.19
CA ALA A 70 10.08 -4.11 -12.86
C ALA A 70 10.55 -3.14 -11.76
N GLY A 71 11.80 -2.68 -11.82
CA GLY A 71 12.33 -1.68 -10.88
C GLY A 71 11.56 -0.35 -10.96
N PHE A 72 11.33 0.13 -12.18
CA PHE A 72 10.51 1.32 -12.44
C PHE A 72 9.08 1.13 -11.88
N PHE A 73 8.43 0.01 -12.22
CA PHE A 73 7.09 -0.32 -11.75
C PHE A 73 7.01 -0.26 -10.22
N PHE A 74 7.88 -0.98 -9.51
CA PHE A 74 7.84 -1.02 -8.05
C PHE A 74 8.18 0.33 -7.41
N ALA A 75 9.13 1.09 -7.95
CA ALA A 75 9.46 2.40 -7.42
C ALA A 75 8.26 3.35 -7.47
N PHE A 76 7.61 3.43 -8.62
CA PHE A 76 6.48 4.32 -8.80
C PHE A 76 5.24 3.82 -8.07
N VAL A 77 4.87 2.54 -8.23
CA VAL A 77 3.67 1.98 -7.58
C VAL A 77 3.78 2.07 -6.07
N ILE A 78 4.88 1.59 -5.47
CA ILE A 78 5.03 1.61 -4.00
C ILE A 78 5.02 3.05 -3.49
N SER A 79 5.83 3.94 -4.07
CA SER A 79 5.99 5.29 -3.55
C SER A 79 4.76 6.16 -3.78
N TYR A 80 4.15 6.10 -4.98
CA TYR A 80 2.96 6.88 -5.28
C TYR A 80 1.72 6.40 -4.52
N CYS A 81 1.52 5.09 -4.41
CA CYS A 81 0.40 4.53 -3.65
C CYS A 81 0.52 4.83 -2.15
N LEU A 82 1.72 4.67 -1.56
CA LEU A 82 1.91 5.03 -0.15
C LEU A 82 1.82 6.55 0.09
N SER A 83 2.11 7.38 -0.91
CA SER A 83 1.91 8.82 -0.83
C SER A 83 0.43 9.22 -0.68
N SER A 84 -0.52 8.30 -0.92
CA SER A 84 -1.94 8.52 -0.61
C SER A 84 -2.16 8.86 0.86
N VAL A 85 -1.40 8.25 1.77
CA VAL A 85 -1.45 8.58 3.20
C VAL A 85 -1.04 10.03 3.44
N VAL A 86 -0.02 10.50 2.72
CA VAL A 86 0.45 11.90 2.81
C VAL A 86 -0.61 12.86 2.25
N ARG A 87 -1.23 12.52 1.11
CA ARG A 87 -2.31 13.33 0.52
C ARG A 87 -3.55 13.41 1.41
N VAL A 88 -3.95 12.29 2.01
CA VAL A 88 -5.02 12.27 3.02
C VAL A 88 -4.66 13.15 4.22
N GLY A 89 -3.39 13.16 4.64
CA GLY A 89 -2.88 14.04 5.70
C GLY A 89 -2.92 15.54 5.37
N ALA A 90 -3.09 15.91 4.10
CA ALA A 90 -3.23 17.29 3.65
C ALA A 90 -4.70 17.78 3.59
N LEU A 91 -5.68 16.90 3.79
CA LEU A 91 -7.12 17.26 3.79
C LEU A 91 -7.51 18.08 5.02
N GLU A 92 -8.61 18.84 4.92
CA GLU A 92 -9.11 19.67 6.06
C GLU A 92 -9.39 18.87 7.33
N LEU A 93 -10.05 17.71 7.21
CA LEU A 93 -10.33 16.80 8.33
C LEU A 93 -9.28 15.70 8.48
N ARG A 94 -8.01 16.05 8.23
CA ARG A 94 -6.87 15.11 8.23
C ARG A 94 -6.82 14.22 9.48
N THR A 95 -7.09 14.78 10.65
CA THR A 95 -7.03 14.05 11.92
C THR A 95 -8.00 12.87 11.94
N SER A 96 -9.18 13.02 11.33
CA SER A 96 -10.22 11.98 11.26
C SER A 96 -9.94 10.94 10.18
N TYR A 97 -9.13 11.25 9.18
CA TYR A 97 -8.92 10.35 8.03
C TYR A 97 -7.56 9.67 7.98
N ILE A 98 -6.51 10.29 8.55
CA ILE A 98 -5.12 9.90 8.30
C ILE A 98 -4.80 8.45 8.70
N PHE A 99 -5.49 7.93 9.70
CA PHE A 99 -5.26 6.56 10.18
C PHE A 99 -6.00 5.49 9.36
N LEU A 100 -7.10 5.84 8.66
CA LEU A 100 -7.94 4.87 7.96
C LEU A 100 -7.20 4.09 6.86
N PRO A 101 -6.36 4.70 6.00
CA PRO A 101 -5.61 3.99 4.97
C PRO A 101 -4.64 2.92 5.51
N ILE A 102 -4.25 3.05 6.77
CA ILE A 102 -3.34 2.12 7.46
C ILE A 102 -4.14 1.16 8.34
N LEU A 103 -5.10 1.66 9.11
CA LEU A 103 -5.89 0.88 10.06
C LEU A 103 -6.68 -0.24 9.36
N ILE A 104 -7.40 0.11 8.27
CA ILE A 104 -8.27 -0.85 7.57
C ILE A 104 -7.49 -2.09 7.11
N PRO A 105 -6.37 -1.98 6.35
CA PRO A 105 -5.65 -3.17 5.91
C PRO A 105 -5.10 -3.99 7.07
N PHE A 106 -4.55 -3.37 8.11
CA PHE A 106 -4.01 -4.11 9.25
C PHE A 106 -5.09 -4.90 10.01
N VAL A 107 -6.26 -4.30 10.24
CA VAL A 107 -7.34 -5.01 10.96
C VAL A 107 -8.02 -6.07 10.10
N VAL A 108 -8.13 -5.86 8.79
CA VAL A 108 -8.65 -6.87 7.86
C VAL A 108 -7.73 -8.09 7.81
N ASP A 109 -6.42 -7.87 7.68
CA ASP A 109 -5.43 -8.96 7.64
C ASP A 109 -5.39 -9.72 8.97
N ALA A 110 -5.39 -9.01 10.10
CA ALA A 110 -5.45 -9.61 11.43
C ALA A 110 -6.75 -10.40 11.65
N GLY A 111 -7.90 -9.83 11.27
CA GLY A 111 -9.20 -10.48 11.34
C GLY A 111 -9.28 -11.71 10.46
N ALA A 112 -8.79 -11.61 9.23
CA ALA A 112 -8.74 -12.74 8.29
C ALA A 112 -7.85 -13.88 8.83
N MET A 113 -6.71 -13.54 9.44
CA MET A 113 -5.83 -14.52 10.06
C MET A 113 -6.51 -15.20 11.26
N LEU A 114 -7.11 -14.43 12.17
CA LEU A 114 -7.75 -14.97 13.37
C LEU A 114 -8.95 -15.86 13.01
N VAL A 115 -9.87 -15.37 12.19
CA VAL A 115 -11.05 -16.14 11.76
C VAL A 115 -10.62 -17.37 10.98
N GLY A 116 -9.62 -17.23 10.09
CA GLY A 116 -9.08 -18.35 9.31
C GLY A 116 -8.44 -19.43 10.18
N MET A 117 -7.79 -19.09 11.29
CA MET A 117 -7.22 -20.06 12.23
C MET A 117 -8.29 -20.86 12.99
N PHE A 118 -9.39 -20.22 13.37
CA PHE A 118 -10.43 -20.90 14.18
C PHE A 118 -11.53 -21.55 13.34
N LEU A 119 -11.91 -20.94 12.22
CA LEU A 119 -13.05 -21.35 11.42
C LEU A 119 -12.70 -21.79 10.00
N GLY A 120 -11.44 -21.61 9.55
CA GLY A 120 -11.02 -21.87 8.18
C GLY A 120 -11.10 -23.36 7.81
N LYS A 121 -11.81 -23.64 6.72
CA LYS A 121 -11.96 -24.99 6.18
C LYS A 121 -11.58 -25.05 4.70
N HIS A 122 -11.89 -24.00 3.94
CA HIS A 122 -11.72 -23.95 2.51
C HIS A 122 -10.56 -23.01 2.14
N PRO A 123 -9.48 -23.51 1.50
CA PRO A 123 -8.37 -22.67 1.08
C PRO A 123 -8.82 -21.68 0.02
N LEU A 124 -8.45 -20.39 0.16
CA LEU A 124 -8.82 -19.33 -0.78
C LEU A 124 -8.01 -19.42 -2.08
N THR A 125 -6.70 -19.57 -1.95
CA THR A 125 -5.75 -19.61 -3.09
C THR A 125 -4.66 -20.65 -2.81
N PRO A 126 -4.91 -21.95 -3.08
CA PRO A 126 -3.99 -23.03 -2.71
C PRO A 126 -2.58 -22.89 -3.26
N HIS A 127 -2.46 -22.40 -4.49
CA HIS A 127 -1.16 -22.25 -5.18
C HIS A 127 -0.38 -21.00 -4.77
N LEU A 128 -1.05 -19.97 -4.29
CA LEU A 128 -0.46 -18.66 -4.03
C LEU A 128 -0.17 -18.46 -2.54
N SER A 129 -1.20 -18.67 -1.73
CA SER A 129 -1.14 -18.57 -0.28
C SER A 129 -1.98 -19.66 0.38
N PRO A 130 -1.41 -20.86 0.60
CA PRO A 130 -2.16 -22.04 1.06
C PRO A 130 -2.75 -21.89 2.48
N LYS A 131 -2.28 -20.92 3.25
CA LYS A 131 -2.78 -20.63 4.61
C LYS A 131 -4.01 -19.74 4.64
N LYS A 132 -4.34 -19.06 3.52
CA LYS A 132 -5.53 -18.20 3.44
C LYS A 132 -6.77 -19.04 3.19
N THR A 133 -7.85 -18.74 3.92
CA THR A 133 -9.14 -19.44 3.82
C THR A 133 -10.26 -18.51 3.42
N VAL A 134 -11.30 -19.05 2.81
CA VAL A 134 -12.49 -18.29 2.39
C VAL A 134 -13.20 -17.72 3.63
N GLU A 135 -13.32 -18.51 4.68
CA GLU A 135 -13.93 -18.10 5.95
C GLU A 135 -13.13 -16.95 6.60
N GLY A 136 -11.80 -17.09 6.56
CA GLY A 136 -10.90 -16.03 7.02
C GLY A 136 -11.08 -14.75 6.20
N SER A 137 -11.19 -14.86 4.88
CA SER A 137 -11.42 -13.72 3.98
C SER A 137 -12.71 -12.97 4.35
N VAL A 138 -13.83 -13.70 4.48
CA VAL A 138 -15.12 -13.11 4.88
C VAL A 138 -15.04 -12.51 6.28
N GLY A 139 -14.41 -13.22 7.23
CA GLY A 139 -14.22 -12.75 8.60
C GLY A 139 -13.40 -11.45 8.66
N GLY A 140 -12.34 -11.35 7.86
CA GLY A 140 -11.56 -10.11 7.72
C GLY A 140 -12.39 -8.92 7.24
N LEU A 141 -13.27 -9.13 6.24
CA LEU A 141 -14.18 -8.08 5.77
C LEU A 141 -15.14 -7.62 6.88
N VAL A 142 -15.73 -8.56 7.61
CA VAL A 142 -16.64 -8.23 8.73
C VAL A 142 -15.90 -7.43 9.79
N VAL A 143 -14.70 -7.85 10.17
CA VAL A 143 -13.86 -7.13 11.15
C VAL A 143 -13.51 -5.74 10.63
N GLY A 144 -13.16 -5.59 9.35
CA GLY A 144 -12.87 -4.30 8.73
C GLY A 144 -14.04 -3.32 8.81
N VAL A 145 -15.28 -3.79 8.54
CA VAL A 145 -16.50 -2.98 8.67
C VAL A 145 -16.75 -2.58 10.12
N VAL A 146 -16.70 -3.52 11.04
CA VAL A 146 -16.92 -3.26 12.47
C VAL A 146 -15.93 -2.24 13.00
N ILE A 147 -14.64 -2.38 12.69
CA ILE A 147 -13.60 -1.46 13.15
C ILE A 147 -13.72 -0.09 12.48
N ALA A 148 -14.10 -0.02 11.20
CA ALA A 148 -14.36 1.26 10.54
C ALA A 148 -15.49 2.04 11.22
N ILE A 149 -16.59 1.35 11.58
CA ILE A 149 -17.71 1.97 12.31
C ILE A 149 -17.28 2.38 13.73
N LEU A 150 -16.59 1.51 14.46
CA LEU A 150 -16.08 1.82 15.81
C LEU A 150 -15.11 3.01 15.78
N TYR A 151 -14.26 3.10 14.76
CA TYR A 151 -13.40 4.25 14.55
C TYR A 151 -14.21 5.54 14.42
N GLY A 152 -15.28 5.53 13.62
CA GLY A 152 -16.20 6.67 13.49
C GLY A 152 -16.86 7.06 14.81
N VAL A 153 -17.32 6.07 15.61
CA VAL A 153 -17.91 6.31 16.93
C VAL A 153 -16.89 6.99 17.85
N VAL A 154 -15.69 6.46 17.95
CA VAL A 154 -14.63 7.04 18.80
C VAL A 154 -14.30 8.47 18.38
N PHE A 155 -14.13 8.72 17.09
CA PHE A 155 -13.85 10.06 16.57
C PHE A 155 -15.00 11.03 16.80
N HIS A 156 -16.25 10.60 16.65
CA HIS A 156 -17.41 11.43 16.98
C HIS A 156 -17.37 11.92 18.45
N PHE A 157 -17.08 11.02 19.38
CA PHE A 157 -17.01 11.39 20.82
C PHE A 157 -15.84 12.32 21.13
N ILE A 158 -14.70 12.16 20.49
CA ILE A 158 -13.48 12.95 20.75
C ILE A 158 -13.55 14.32 20.08
N THR A 159 -13.93 14.39 18.81
CA THR A 159 -13.80 15.59 17.98
C THR A 159 -15.11 16.31 17.72
N LYS A 160 -16.25 15.70 18.09
CA LYS A 160 -17.61 16.22 17.85
C LYS A 160 -17.94 16.44 16.36
N VAL A 161 -17.17 15.82 15.44
CA VAL A 161 -17.48 15.84 14.01
C VAL A 161 -18.71 14.97 13.73
N GLU A 162 -19.48 15.34 12.72
CA GLU A 162 -20.57 14.50 12.22
C GLU A 162 -20.01 13.32 11.44
N VAL A 163 -20.61 12.13 11.60
CA VAL A 163 -20.12 10.89 11.04
C VAL A 163 -21.19 10.22 10.21
N ASN A 164 -20.89 9.91 8.96
CA ASN A 164 -21.70 9.08 8.09
C ASN A 164 -21.24 7.61 8.20
N TYR A 165 -21.92 6.83 9.01
CA TYR A 165 -21.59 5.43 9.26
C TYR A 165 -21.77 4.53 8.03
N TYR A 166 -22.65 4.89 7.08
CA TYR A 166 -22.78 4.14 5.82
C TYR A 166 -21.52 4.24 4.99
N PHE A 167 -20.91 5.41 4.90
CA PHE A 167 -19.66 5.59 4.18
C PHE A 167 -18.49 4.85 4.87
N LEU A 168 -18.46 4.84 6.20
CA LEU A 168 -17.47 4.02 6.93
C LEU A 168 -17.67 2.52 6.70
N ALA A 169 -18.89 2.04 6.62
CA ALA A 169 -19.16 0.63 6.25
C ALA A 169 -18.65 0.33 4.83
N VAL A 170 -18.88 1.24 3.87
CA VAL A 170 -18.33 1.13 2.51
C VAL A 170 -16.80 1.10 2.52
N TYR A 171 -16.16 1.95 3.35
CA TYR A 171 -14.70 1.94 3.52
C TYR A 171 -14.20 0.58 4.03
N GLY A 172 -14.88 0.00 5.04
CA GLY A 172 -14.55 -1.32 5.59
C GLY A 172 -14.67 -2.43 4.53
N ILE A 173 -15.75 -2.42 3.73
CA ILE A 173 -15.99 -3.42 2.69
C ILE A 173 -14.97 -3.27 1.55
N LEU A 174 -14.94 -2.12 0.88
CA LEU A 174 -14.11 -1.92 -0.29
C LEU A 174 -12.61 -1.90 0.06
N GLY A 175 -12.25 -1.24 1.17
CA GLY A 175 -10.90 -1.27 1.71
C GLY A 175 -10.48 -2.70 2.07
N GLY A 176 -11.36 -3.49 2.66
CA GLY A 176 -11.09 -4.90 2.98
C GLY A 176 -10.90 -5.78 1.75
N VAL A 177 -11.72 -5.61 0.71
CA VAL A 177 -11.56 -6.36 -0.55
C VAL A 177 -10.21 -6.03 -1.19
N ILE A 178 -9.89 -4.74 -1.34
CA ILE A 178 -8.65 -4.33 -2.01
C ILE A 178 -7.40 -4.69 -1.19
N THR A 179 -7.49 -4.68 0.13
CA THR A 179 -6.45 -5.19 1.04
C THR A 179 -6.07 -6.63 0.71
N GLN A 180 -7.07 -7.51 0.62
CA GLN A 180 -6.85 -8.92 0.30
C GLN A 180 -6.29 -9.12 -1.11
N VAL A 181 -6.77 -8.35 -2.08
CA VAL A 181 -6.22 -8.36 -3.45
C VAL A 181 -4.75 -7.91 -3.44
N GLY A 182 -4.41 -6.87 -2.69
CA GLY A 182 -3.03 -6.36 -2.55
C GLY A 182 -2.07 -7.41 -2.00
N ASP A 183 -2.42 -8.04 -0.87
CA ASP A 183 -1.62 -9.11 -0.30
C ASP A 183 -1.48 -10.32 -1.28
N LEU A 184 -2.54 -10.70 -1.98
CA LEU A 184 -2.46 -11.74 -3.01
C LEU A 184 -1.56 -11.32 -4.19
N ALA A 185 -1.62 -10.06 -4.63
CA ALA A 185 -0.78 -9.55 -5.70
C ALA A 185 0.71 -9.61 -5.35
N PHE A 186 1.08 -9.16 -4.15
CA PHE A 186 2.47 -9.28 -3.70
C PHE A 186 2.87 -10.74 -3.40
N SER A 187 1.96 -11.57 -2.92
CA SER A 187 2.17 -13.00 -2.81
C SER A 187 2.47 -13.63 -4.18
N TYR A 188 1.76 -13.22 -5.23
CA TYR A 188 2.03 -13.65 -6.62
C TYR A 188 3.46 -13.27 -7.05
N VAL A 189 3.88 -12.04 -6.82
CA VAL A 189 5.25 -11.59 -7.13
C VAL A 189 6.28 -12.45 -6.40
N LYS A 190 6.09 -12.70 -5.10
CA LYS A 190 6.97 -13.57 -4.28
C LYS A 190 7.08 -14.97 -4.88
N ARG A 191 5.96 -15.63 -5.21
CA ARG A 191 5.99 -17.00 -5.79
C ARG A 191 6.60 -17.04 -7.16
N ASN A 192 6.33 -16.04 -8.00
CA ASN A 192 6.95 -15.95 -9.34
C ASN A 192 8.48 -15.84 -9.25
N ARG A 193 9.00 -15.18 -8.23
CA ARG A 193 10.45 -15.06 -7.96
C ARG A 193 11.02 -16.18 -7.08
N LYS A 194 10.21 -17.20 -6.72
CA LYS A 194 10.59 -18.34 -5.86
C LYS A 194 11.14 -17.90 -4.50
N ILE A 195 10.63 -16.77 -3.98
CA ILE A 195 10.94 -16.27 -2.64
C ILE A 195 9.69 -16.38 -1.76
N LYS A 196 9.88 -16.33 -0.46
CA LYS A 196 8.82 -16.31 0.53
C LYS A 196 8.54 -14.89 1.02
N ASP A 197 9.58 -14.14 1.33
CA ASP A 197 9.56 -12.79 1.88
C ASP A 197 10.45 -11.88 1.02
N PHE A 198 10.12 -10.59 0.92
CA PHE A 198 10.92 -9.62 0.15
C PHE A 198 12.21 -9.23 0.87
N GLY A 199 12.23 -9.29 2.20
CA GLY A 199 13.36 -8.92 3.02
C GLY A 199 13.39 -9.63 4.36
N HIS A 200 14.41 -9.32 5.16
CA HIS A 200 14.64 -9.91 6.49
C HIS A 200 14.88 -8.84 7.55
N VAL A 201 14.36 -7.62 7.35
CA VAL A 201 14.55 -6.49 8.27
C VAL A 201 13.96 -6.78 9.64
N PHE A 202 12.82 -7.47 9.68
CA PHE A 202 12.18 -7.91 10.92
C PHE A 202 12.43 -9.40 11.15
N PRO A 203 13.26 -9.79 12.12
CA PRO A 203 13.54 -11.19 12.41
C PRO A 203 12.26 -11.99 12.64
N GLY A 204 12.04 -13.07 11.87
CA GLY A 204 10.86 -13.90 11.92
C GLY A 204 9.59 -13.32 11.28
N HIS A 205 9.62 -12.07 10.79
CA HIS A 205 8.45 -11.37 10.27
C HIS A 205 8.61 -10.83 8.84
N GLY A 206 9.71 -11.11 8.14
CA GLY A 206 9.96 -10.67 6.77
C GLY A 206 10.50 -9.24 6.64
N GLY A 207 10.31 -8.63 5.50
CA GLY A 207 10.75 -7.28 5.20
C GLY A 207 9.71 -6.20 5.50
N VAL A 208 10.11 -4.95 5.25
CA VAL A 208 9.22 -3.79 5.34
C VAL A 208 8.11 -3.90 4.29
N LEU A 209 8.45 -4.31 3.06
CA LEU A 209 7.47 -4.44 1.99
C LEU A 209 6.41 -5.50 2.32
N ASP A 210 6.80 -6.59 3.00
CA ASP A 210 5.88 -7.64 3.45
C ASP A 210 4.87 -7.15 4.51
N ARG A 211 5.10 -5.98 5.13
CA ARG A 211 4.19 -5.37 6.11
C ARG A 211 3.25 -4.33 5.50
N PHE A 212 3.61 -3.79 4.36
CA PHE A 212 2.85 -2.72 3.70
C PHE A 212 2.25 -3.15 2.36
N ASP A 213 2.39 -4.42 1.97
CA ASP A 213 1.86 -4.95 0.71
C ASP A 213 0.35 -4.71 0.56
N SER A 214 -0.44 -4.98 1.59
CA SER A 214 -1.87 -4.66 1.63
C SER A 214 -2.15 -3.16 1.62
N VAL A 215 -1.33 -2.37 2.34
CA VAL A 215 -1.50 -0.91 2.44
C VAL A 215 -1.29 -0.23 1.09
N ILE A 216 -0.33 -0.71 0.29
CA ILE A 216 -0.01 -0.15 -1.04
C ILE A 216 -1.25 -0.12 -1.94
N PHE A 217 -2.12 -1.12 -1.86
CA PHE A 217 -3.37 -1.17 -2.63
C PHE A 217 -4.52 -0.44 -1.92
N CYS A 218 -4.60 -0.56 -0.59
CA CYS A 218 -5.67 0.03 0.19
C CYS A 218 -5.59 1.56 0.25
N ALA A 219 -4.39 2.12 0.44
CA ALA A 219 -4.22 3.56 0.66
C ALA A 219 -4.76 4.44 -0.50
N PRO A 220 -4.47 4.17 -1.78
CA PRO A 220 -5.04 4.97 -2.86
C PRO A 220 -6.55 4.80 -3.01
N LEU A 221 -7.10 3.61 -2.74
CA LEU A 221 -8.55 3.43 -2.72
C LEU A 221 -9.20 4.23 -1.58
N MET A 222 -8.61 4.19 -0.39
CA MET A 222 -9.10 4.96 0.75
C MET A 222 -9.08 6.47 0.47
N GLU A 223 -8.02 6.97 -0.17
CA GLU A 223 -7.97 8.37 -0.62
C GLU A 223 -9.14 8.71 -1.55
N LEU A 224 -9.41 7.88 -2.57
CA LEU A 224 -10.53 8.07 -3.49
C LEU A 224 -11.88 8.02 -2.77
N LEU A 225 -12.06 7.06 -1.86
CA LEU A 225 -13.30 6.95 -1.08
C LEU A 225 -13.51 8.18 -0.18
N ILE A 226 -12.46 8.67 0.47
CA ILE A 226 -12.52 9.89 1.31
C ILE A 226 -12.91 11.10 0.48
N LEU A 227 -12.39 11.25 -0.74
CA LEU A 227 -12.69 12.37 -1.63
C LEU A 227 -14.12 12.31 -2.20
N TRP A 228 -14.61 11.11 -2.54
CA TRP A 228 -15.92 10.95 -3.20
C TRP A 228 -17.08 10.74 -2.22
N LEU A 229 -16.81 10.11 -1.09
CA LEU A 229 -17.79 9.73 -0.08
C LEU A 229 -17.31 10.17 1.32
N PRO A 230 -17.18 11.47 1.60
CA PRO A 230 -16.61 11.95 2.86
C PRO A 230 -17.44 11.47 4.06
N ALA A 231 -16.85 10.61 4.89
CA ALA A 231 -17.51 10.01 6.04
C ALA A 231 -17.54 10.95 7.26
N PHE A 232 -16.67 11.96 7.31
CA PHE A 232 -16.63 12.96 8.37
C PHE A 232 -16.92 14.35 7.79
N SER A 233 -17.75 15.13 8.48
CA SER A 233 -18.08 16.51 8.12
C SER A 233 -18.03 17.42 9.36
N LYS A 234 -17.74 18.72 9.14
CA LYS A 234 -17.86 19.71 10.22
C LYS A 234 -19.34 19.83 10.56
N GLY A 235 -19.69 19.67 11.81
CA GLY A 235 -21.05 19.92 12.28
C GLY A 235 -21.48 21.36 11.98
N ALA A 236 -22.75 21.60 11.76
CA ALA A 236 -23.32 22.89 11.38
C ALA A 236 -23.15 24.01 12.42
N GLY A 237 -22.36 23.77 13.48
CA GLY A 237 -22.15 24.71 14.61
C GLY A 237 -20.70 24.90 15.04
N ALA A 238 -19.70 24.53 14.18
CA ALA A 238 -18.29 24.73 14.51
C ALA A 238 -17.65 25.79 13.62
#